data_18d9c574ab2e62113da2c5c1dacfaada
#
_entry.id   18d9c574ab2e62113da2c5c1dacfaada
#
_cell.length_a   1.000
_cell.length_b   1.000
_cell.length_c   1.000
_cell.angle_alpha   90.00
_cell.angle_beta   90.00
_cell.angle_gamma   90.00
#
_symmetry.space_group_name_H-M   'P 1'
#
loop_
_entity.id
_entity.type
_entity.pdbx_description
1 polymer ?
#
loop_
_entity_poly.entity_id
_entity_poly.type
_entity_poly.pdbx_seq_one_letter_code
_entity_poly.pdbx_strand_id
1 'polypeptide(L)'
;MHWVKAESSDFGGNLPLPRSGHTAVNVGKSKLVFFGGFADKRFLDDVAVYDIENKLWYTPECTGNGSDGQVGPSPRAFHVAVAIDCHMFIFGGRSGNKRLGDFWMLDTDIWQWSELTSFGDLPSPREFSAASAIGNRKIIMYGGWDGKKWLSDVYILDTISLEWTELSVSGTVPPPRCGHSATMVEKRLLIFGGRGGGGPIMGDLWALKGLIEEENETPGWTQLRLPGQPPSARCGHTITSGGHNLLLFGGHGTGGWLSRYDIYHNDCIILDRVSVQWKRLPTNNEPPSPRAYHSMNCIGARYLLFGGFDGKSTFGDLWWLVPEDDPISKRLQLTSNIPLESEPVVSSGGSPQSVLKEDQPEESSIIELQKRLGISISYTKSQVNLVDEMDDKELLELSSRFAGESLPTGDQITCIQALRDHWKKSPASSVQLQELGPLFRDYQRLIIHRLFFFFNRGSSISNSPSTPPIHLEQEVHRFFHLKSASQLRMDDIPNLLNEYKKLISN
;
A
#
# COMPACT_ATOMS: atom_id res chain seq x y z
N MET A 1 17.63 -6.32 1.91
CA MET A 1 16.62 -6.43 0.84
C MET A 1 17.32 -6.58 -0.51
N HIS A 2 16.64 -7.18 -1.50
CA HIS A 2 17.21 -7.46 -2.83
C HIS A 2 16.42 -6.73 -3.92
N TRP A 3 17.14 -6.11 -4.85
CA TRP A 3 16.55 -5.64 -6.08
C TRP A 3 16.42 -6.79 -7.07
N VAL A 4 15.23 -6.94 -7.66
CA VAL A 4 14.92 -7.96 -8.67
C VAL A 4 14.18 -7.31 -9.81
N LYS A 5 14.75 -7.34 -11.00
CA LYS A 5 14.05 -6.93 -12.21
C LYS A 5 12.96 -7.94 -12.51
N ALA A 6 11.74 -7.48 -12.71
CA ALA A 6 10.63 -8.37 -13.05
C ALA A 6 10.81 -8.93 -14.47
N GLU A 7 10.54 -10.21 -14.62
CA GLU A 7 10.53 -10.92 -15.89
C GLU A 7 9.09 -11.21 -16.33
N SER A 8 8.89 -11.48 -17.60
CA SER A 8 7.57 -11.81 -18.15
C SER A 8 6.92 -13.04 -17.51
N SER A 9 7.69 -13.88 -16.84
CA SER A 9 7.22 -15.03 -16.07
C SER A 9 6.63 -14.66 -14.69
N ASP A 10 6.84 -13.42 -14.23
CA ASP A 10 6.41 -12.97 -12.90
C ASP A 10 4.99 -12.45 -12.86
N PHE A 11 4.43 -12.15 -14.01
CA PHE A 11 3.10 -11.56 -14.15
C PHE A 11 2.46 -11.96 -15.48
N GLY A 12 1.15 -11.92 -15.53
CA GLY A 12 0.37 -12.02 -16.77
C GLY A 12 0.04 -10.64 -17.35
N GLY A 13 -0.42 -10.63 -18.59
CA GLY A 13 -0.82 -9.42 -19.29
C GLY A 13 0.33 -8.56 -19.79
N ASN A 14 0.02 -7.36 -20.25
CA ASN A 14 0.99 -6.43 -20.81
C ASN A 14 1.29 -5.29 -19.85
N LEU A 15 2.57 -4.99 -19.66
CA LEU A 15 3.00 -3.82 -18.92
C LEU A 15 2.48 -2.52 -19.58
N PRO A 16 2.20 -1.50 -18.78
CA PRO A 16 1.94 -0.16 -19.31
C PRO A 16 3.11 0.35 -20.15
N LEU A 17 2.82 1.29 -21.04
CA LEU A 17 3.87 1.98 -21.82
C LEU A 17 4.89 2.65 -20.87
N PRO A 18 6.18 2.73 -21.29
CA PRO A 18 7.18 3.54 -20.59
C PRO A 18 6.65 4.94 -20.32
N ARG A 19 6.76 5.40 -19.07
CA ARG A 19 6.21 6.70 -18.66
C ARG A 19 6.86 7.30 -17.43
N SER A 20 6.74 8.62 -17.28
CA SER A 20 7.16 9.37 -16.10
C SER A 20 6.05 10.34 -15.68
N GLY A 21 6.07 10.78 -14.42
CA GLY A 21 5.06 11.71 -13.91
C GLY A 21 3.62 11.17 -13.90
N HIS A 22 3.47 9.85 -14.01
CA HIS A 22 2.23 9.13 -13.73
C HIS A 22 2.02 8.98 -12.23
N THR A 23 0.84 8.62 -11.84
CA THR A 23 0.53 8.20 -10.46
C THR A 23 0.22 6.71 -10.41
N ALA A 24 0.52 6.10 -9.28
CA ALA A 24 0.14 4.73 -8.96
C ALA A 24 -0.32 4.68 -7.50
N VAL A 25 -1.51 4.18 -7.24
CA VAL A 25 -2.09 4.09 -5.91
C VAL A 25 -2.61 2.70 -5.62
N ASN A 26 -2.42 2.26 -4.38
CA ASN A 26 -3.01 1.02 -3.90
C ASN A 26 -4.49 1.28 -3.61
N VAL A 27 -5.37 0.57 -4.29
CA VAL A 27 -6.81 0.60 -4.08
C VAL A 27 -7.25 -0.69 -3.41
N GLY A 28 -7.71 -0.59 -2.19
CA GLY A 28 -7.92 -1.75 -1.35
C GLY A 28 -6.60 -2.51 -1.12
N LYS A 29 -6.68 -3.84 -1.04
CA LYS A 29 -5.51 -4.71 -0.87
C LYS A 29 -5.10 -5.45 -2.14
N SER A 30 -5.93 -5.44 -3.15
CA SER A 30 -5.81 -6.31 -4.34
C SER A 30 -5.41 -5.59 -5.62
N LYS A 31 -5.54 -4.27 -5.69
CA LYS A 31 -5.31 -3.52 -6.93
C LYS A 31 -4.28 -2.42 -6.74
N LEU A 32 -3.37 -2.30 -7.71
CA LEU A 32 -2.52 -1.13 -7.88
C LEU A 32 -2.93 -0.46 -9.18
N VAL A 33 -3.45 0.78 -9.09
CA VAL A 33 -4.04 1.50 -10.21
C VAL A 33 -3.12 2.63 -10.65
N PHE A 34 -2.75 2.62 -11.93
CA PHE A 34 -1.90 3.59 -12.58
C PHE A 34 -2.73 4.50 -13.46
N PHE A 35 -2.40 5.78 -13.48
CA PHE A 35 -3.04 6.74 -14.37
C PHE A 35 -2.07 7.72 -14.99
N GLY A 36 -2.25 7.97 -16.29
CA GLY A 36 -1.63 9.05 -17.01
C GLY A 36 -0.11 8.98 -17.09
N GLY A 37 0.53 10.13 -17.07
CA GLY A 37 1.97 10.29 -17.22
C GLY A 37 2.37 10.93 -18.55
N PHE A 38 3.66 10.94 -18.81
CA PHE A 38 4.28 11.48 -20.00
C PHE A 38 5.22 10.48 -20.64
N ALA A 39 5.02 10.18 -21.92
CA ALA A 39 5.81 9.26 -22.72
C ALA A 39 5.87 9.73 -24.17
N ASP A 40 7.02 9.55 -24.84
CA ASP A 40 7.17 9.85 -26.27
C ASP A 40 6.62 11.23 -26.66
N LYS A 41 6.87 12.24 -25.84
CA LYS A 41 6.41 13.63 -26.03
C LYS A 41 4.87 13.79 -25.99
N ARG A 42 4.17 12.81 -25.43
CA ARG A 42 2.70 12.81 -25.26
C ARG A 42 2.32 12.70 -23.79
N PHE A 43 1.25 13.38 -23.41
CA PHE A 43 0.57 13.12 -22.16
C PHE A 43 -0.37 11.92 -22.35
N LEU A 44 -0.54 11.13 -21.31
CA LEU A 44 -1.34 9.91 -21.30
C LEU A 44 -2.58 10.10 -20.42
N ASP A 45 -3.64 9.35 -20.73
CA ASP A 45 -4.91 9.30 -20.00
C ASP A 45 -5.41 7.87 -19.75
N ASP A 46 -4.56 6.89 -20.04
CA ASP A 46 -4.89 5.49 -19.84
C ASP A 46 -4.83 5.10 -18.37
N VAL A 47 -5.69 4.15 -18.02
CA VAL A 47 -5.69 3.44 -16.73
C VAL A 47 -5.06 2.07 -16.97
N ALA A 48 -4.04 1.74 -16.19
CA ALA A 48 -3.49 0.40 -16.13
C ALA A 48 -3.60 -0.13 -14.70
N VAL A 49 -3.89 -1.41 -14.57
CA VAL A 49 -4.11 -2.04 -13.26
C VAL A 49 -3.23 -3.26 -13.13
N TYR A 50 -2.56 -3.35 -12.00
CA TYR A 50 -1.90 -4.57 -11.55
C TYR A 50 -2.75 -5.23 -10.48
N ASP A 51 -3.34 -6.38 -10.81
CA ASP A 51 -3.99 -7.26 -9.86
C ASP A 51 -2.91 -7.98 -9.04
N ILE A 52 -2.87 -7.67 -7.76
CA ILE A 52 -1.81 -8.14 -6.85
C ILE A 52 -1.95 -9.65 -6.58
N GLU A 53 -3.17 -10.13 -6.45
CA GLU A 53 -3.45 -11.53 -6.13
C GLU A 53 -3.17 -12.44 -7.32
N ASN A 54 -3.66 -12.05 -8.49
CA ASN A 54 -3.50 -12.82 -9.73
C ASN A 54 -2.19 -12.51 -10.47
N LYS A 55 -1.43 -11.50 -10.01
CA LYS A 55 -0.20 -11.01 -10.67
C LYS A 55 -0.44 -10.67 -12.14
N LEU A 56 -1.54 -9.99 -12.42
CA LEU A 56 -2.03 -9.75 -13.78
C LEU A 56 -2.12 -8.25 -14.06
N TRP A 57 -1.51 -7.83 -15.17
CA TRP A 57 -1.72 -6.50 -15.73
C TRP A 57 -2.89 -6.50 -16.69
N TYR A 58 -3.76 -5.52 -16.57
CA TYR A 58 -4.85 -5.29 -17.49
C TYR A 58 -5.21 -3.81 -17.58
N THR A 59 -5.90 -3.46 -18.65
CA THR A 59 -6.48 -2.13 -18.88
C THR A 59 -7.99 -2.28 -18.80
N PRO A 60 -8.65 -1.70 -17.80
CA PRO A 60 -10.10 -1.78 -17.68
C PRO A 60 -10.78 -0.92 -18.77
N GLU A 61 -11.94 -1.34 -19.23
CA GLU A 61 -12.83 -0.49 -20.02
C GLU A 61 -13.53 0.49 -19.08
N CYS A 62 -13.04 1.73 -19.06
CA CYS A 62 -13.62 2.76 -18.23
C CYS A 62 -14.81 3.41 -18.92
N THR A 63 -15.85 3.67 -18.14
CA THR A 63 -17.00 4.50 -18.52
C THR A 63 -16.94 5.83 -17.78
N GLY A 64 -17.73 6.82 -18.18
CA GLY A 64 -17.80 8.09 -17.46
C GLY A 64 -18.77 9.07 -18.08
N ASN A 65 -19.02 10.15 -17.36
CA ASN A 65 -19.97 11.19 -17.72
C ASN A 65 -19.40 12.58 -17.37
N GLY A 66 -18.19 12.87 -17.86
CA GLY A 66 -17.61 14.20 -17.72
C GLY A 66 -18.50 15.30 -18.33
N SER A 67 -18.32 16.53 -17.86
CA SER A 67 -19.12 17.70 -18.23
C SER A 67 -19.16 17.96 -19.74
N ASP A 68 -18.09 17.59 -20.45
CA ASP A 68 -17.98 17.77 -21.91
C ASP A 68 -18.18 16.47 -22.71
N GLY A 69 -18.83 15.45 -22.10
CA GLY A 69 -19.01 14.14 -22.70
C GLY A 69 -17.72 13.29 -22.74
N GLN A 70 -16.70 13.67 -21.98
CA GLN A 70 -15.49 12.90 -21.84
C GLN A 70 -15.72 11.69 -20.94
N VAL A 71 -15.07 10.57 -21.25
CA VAL A 71 -15.15 9.36 -20.43
C VAL A 71 -14.39 9.56 -19.10
N GLY A 72 -13.30 10.30 -19.11
CA GLY A 72 -12.44 10.49 -17.94
C GLY A 72 -11.56 11.73 -18.04
N PRO A 73 -10.58 11.88 -17.13
CA PRO A 73 -9.70 13.04 -17.13
C PRO A 73 -8.91 13.16 -18.44
N SER A 74 -8.67 14.40 -18.89
CA SER A 74 -7.81 14.64 -20.05
C SER A 74 -6.39 14.11 -19.83
N PRO A 75 -5.64 13.78 -20.91
CA PRO A 75 -4.25 13.32 -20.83
C PRO A 75 -3.40 14.26 -19.99
N ARG A 76 -2.71 13.74 -18.96
CA ARG A 76 -1.97 14.56 -18.02
C ARG A 76 -0.81 13.84 -17.34
N ALA A 77 0.15 14.64 -16.86
CA ALA A 77 1.25 14.20 -16.00
C ALA A 77 1.40 15.12 -14.79
N PHE A 78 2.12 14.66 -13.76
CA PHE A 78 2.45 15.43 -12.56
C PHE A 78 1.24 15.91 -11.77
N HIS A 79 0.13 15.18 -11.89
CA HIS A 79 -1.06 15.31 -11.07
C HIS A 79 -0.87 14.59 -9.73
N VAL A 80 -1.75 14.84 -8.79
CA VAL A 80 -1.84 14.04 -7.58
C VAL A 80 -2.92 12.99 -7.74
N ALA A 81 -2.70 11.82 -7.13
CA ALA A 81 -3.71 10.80 -6.98
C ALA A 81 -3.69 10.25 -5.56
N VAL A 82 -4.87 10.04 -4.99
CA VAL A 82 -5.05 9.47 -3.65
C VAL A 82 -6.15 8.43 -3.72
N ALA A 83 -5.91 7.27 -3.10
CA ALA A 83 -6.92 6.24 -2.96
C ALA A 83 -7.59 6.33 -1.58
N ILE A 84 -8.91 6.26 -1.57
CA ILE A 84 -9.74 6.08 -0.38
C ILE A 84 -10.77 5.00 -0.71
N ASP A 85 -10.78 3.93 0.04
CA ASP A 85 -11.60 2.74 -0.18
C ASP A 85 -11.41 2.17 -1.60
N CYS A 86 -12.47 2.06 -2.40
CA CYS A 86 -12.44 1.63 -3.80
C CYS A 86 -12.26 2.77 -4.81
N HIS A 87 -12.07 4.00 -4.34
CA HIS A 87 -12.02 5.19 -5.18
C HIS A 87 -10.59 5.72 -5.33
N MET A 88 -10.22 6.09 -6.55
CA MET A 88 -9.02 6.85 -6.86
C MET A 88 -9.41 8.29 -7.22
N PHE A 89 -8.94 9.24 -6.43
CA PHE A 89 -9.16 10.67 -6.65
C PHE A 89 -7.98 11.28 -7.37
N ILE A 90 -8.22 12.11 -8.38
CA ILE A 90 -7.20 12.80 -9.19
C ILE A 90 -7.47 14.30 -9.18
N PHE A 91 -6.43 15.08 -8.92
CA PHE A 91 -6.48 16.53 -9.01
C PHE A 91 -5.28 17.09 -9.77
N GLY A 92 -5.54 18.04 -10.66
CA GLY A 92 -4.52 18.88 -11.25
C GLY A 92 -3.62 18.18 -12.26
N GLY A 93 -2.34 18.56 -12.25
CA GLY A 93 -1.37 18.13 -13.23
C GLY A 93 -1.23 19.09 -14.40
N ARG A 94 -0.57 18.62 -15.45
CA ARG A 94 -0.31 19.37 -16.67
C ARG A 94 -0.70 18.60 -17.92
N SER A 95 -1.31 19.30 -18.87
CA SER A 95 -1.53 18.82 -20.24
C SER A 95 -1.05 19.89 -21.22
N GLY A 96 -0.05 19.58 -22.02
CA GLY A 96 0.62 20.57 -22.86
C GLY A 96 1.25 21.69 -22.01
N ASN A 97 0.83 22.93 -22.26
CA ASN A 97 1.26 24.10 -21.49
C ASN A 97 0.27 24.52 -20.39
N LYS A 98 -0.89 23.82 -20.31
CA LYS A 98 -1.96 24.15 -19.37
C LYS A 98 -1.78 23.38 -18.06
N ARG A 99 -1.84 24.08 -16.92
CA ARG A 99 -2.05 23.48 -15.61
C ARG A 99 -3.53 23.24 -15.41
N LEU A 100 -3.84 22.09 -14.84
CA LEU A 100 -5.21 21.63 -14.64
C LEU A 100 -5.62 21.84 -13.19
N GLY A 101 -6.90 22.05 -12.96
CA GLY A 101 -7.49 22.24 -11.64
C GLY A 101 -8.82 21.52 -11.50
N ASP A 102 -9.11 20.64 -12.44
CA ASP A 102 -10.27 19.75 -12.40
C ASP A 102 -10.04 18.61 -11.40
N PHE A 103 -11.14 18.09 -10.89
CA PHE A 103 -11.16 17.07 -9.87
C PHE A 103 -11.99 15.86 -10.34
N TRP A 104 -11.39 14.69 -10.32
CA TRP A 104 -11.97 13.46 -10.83
C TRP A 104 -11.89 12.33 -9.81
N MET A 105 -12.85 11.42 -9.89
CA MET A 105 -12.90 10.19 -9.12
C MET A 105 -13.10 9.00 -10.07
N LEU A 106 -12.29 7.97 -9.90
CA LEU A 106 -12.49 6.66 -10.50
C LEU A 106 -13.02 5.70 -9.44
N ASP A 107 -14.22 5.19 -9.65
CA ASP A 107 -14.73 4.04 -8.92
C ASP A 107 -14.14 2.77 -9.55
N THR A 108 -13.28 2.06 -8.80
CA THR A 108 -12.56 0.89 -9.33
C THR A 108 -13.32 -0.43 -9.20
N ASP A 109 -14.51 -0.42 -8.62
CA ASP A 109 -15.38 -1.59 -8.59
C ASP A 109 -16.21 -1.72 -9.86
N ILE A 110 -16.56 -0.58 -10.46
CA ILE A 110 -17.34 -0.51 -11.70
C ILE A 110 -16.60 0.17 -12.86
N TRP A 111 -15.38 0.64 -12.64
CA TRP A 111 -14.52 1.33 -13.61
C TRP A 111 -15.19 2.56 -14.23
N GLN A 112 -15.81 3.35 -13.37
CA GLN A 112 -16.52 4.56 -13.79
C GLN A 112 -15.81 5.82 -13.32
N TRP A 113 -15.53 6.72 -14.27
CA TRP A 113 -15.07 8.07 -13.98
C TRP A 113 -16.22 9.02 -13.68
N SER A 114 -16.02 9.89 -12.72
CA SER A 114 -16.90 11.00 -12.40
C SER A 114 -16.09 12.28 -12.28
N GLU A 115 -16.43 13.31 -13.03
CA GLU A 115 -15.93 14.65 -12.79
C GLU A 115 -16.68 15.23 -11.59
N LEU A 116 -15.93 15.67 -10.58
CA LEU A 116 -16.50 16.12 -9.31
C LEU A 116 -16.53 17.65 -9.26
N THR A 117 -17.72 18.20 -9.03
CA THR A 117 -17.87 19.61 -8.71
C THR A 117 -17.61 19.80 -7.21
N SER A 118 -16.51 20.47 -6.89
CA SER A 118 -16.11 20.77 -5.52
C SER A 118 -16.41 22.22 -5.14
N PHE A 119 -16.47 22.48 -3.85
CA PHE A 119 -16.87 23.75 -3.24
C PHE A 119 -15.80 24.25 -2.27
N GLY A 120 -16.09 25.41 -1.65
CA GLY A 120 -15.23 25.99 -0.62
C GLY A 120 -14.01 26.73 -1.19
N ASP A 121 -12.88 26.63 -0.54
CA ASP A 121 -11.64 27.26 -0.93
C ASP A 121 -10.95 26.43 -2.02
N LEU A 122 -11.27 26.69 -3.28
CA LEU A 122 -10.76 25.88 -4.39
C LEU A 122 -9.27 26.10 -4.64
N PRO A 123 -8.43 25.03 -4.67
CA PRO A 123 -7.03 25.13 -5.03
C PRO A 123 -6.87 25.64 -6.46
N SER A 124 -5.85 26.49 -6.70
CA SER A 124 -5.52 26.90 -8.07
C SER A 124 -5.04 25.71 -8.91
N PRO A 125 -5.24 25.73 -10.25
CA PRO A 125 -4.64 24.77 -11.16
C PRO A 125 -3.15 24.65 -10.93
N ARG A 126 -2.64 23.42 -10.74
CA ARG A 126 -1.25 23.19 -10.36
C ARG A 126 -0.72 21.82 -10.75
N GLU A 127 0.58 21.71 -10.88
CA GLU A 127 1.33 20.49 -11.11
C GLU A 127 2.36 20.28 -10.01
N PHE A 128 2.87 19.04 -9.85
CA PHE A 128 3.91 18.67 -8.89
C PHE A 128 3.60 18.97 -7.42
N SER A 129 2.34 19.03 -7.08
CA SER A 129 1.90 18.99 -5.68
C SER A 129 2.07 17.59 -5.13
N ALA A 130 2.01 17.45 -3.81
CA ALA A 130 1.91 16.15 -3.16
C ALA A 130 0.67 16.10 -2.28
N ALA A 131 0.04 14.94 -2.24
CA ALA A 131 -1.18 14.69 -1.48
C ALA A 131 -1.13 13.36 -0.76
N SER A 132 -1.92 13.23 0.30
CA SER A 132 -2.08 11.99 1.06
C SER A 132 -3.49 11.90 1.64
N ALA A 133 -3.96 10.69 1.91
CA ALA A 133 -5.21 10.48 2.63
C ALA A 133 -5.05 10.76 4.13
N ILE A 134 -6.06 11.37 4.74
CA ILE A 134 -6.24 11.46 6.19
C ILE A 134 -7.40 10.53 6.54
N GLY A 135 -7.08 9.38 7.11
CA GLY A 135 -8.07 8.34 7.35
C GLY A 135 -8.72 7.85 6.05
N ASN A 136 -10.02 7.58 6.12
CA ASN A 136 -10.82 7.09 4.99
C ASN A 136 -11.79 8.15 4.42
N ARG A 137 -11.54 9.43 4.67
CA ARG A 137 -12.51 10.48 4.32
C ARG A 137 -11.89 11.75 3.75
N LYS A 138 -10.71 12.15 4.22
CA LYS A 138 -10.14 13.44 3.83
C LYS A 138 -8.86 13.26 3.01
N ILE A 139 -8.60 14.20 2.11
CA ILE A 139 -7.36 14.30 1.33
C ILE A 139 -6.69 15.60 1.72
N ILE A 140 -5.40 15.53 2.07
CA ILE A 140 -4.56 16.71 2.28
C ILE A 140 -3.62 16.88 1.10
N MET A 141 -3.50 18.13 0.60
CA MET A 141 -2.61 18.48 -0.49
C MET A 141 -1.74 19.66 -0.07
N TYR A 142 -0.46 19.63 -0.46
CA TYR A 142 0.50 20.70 -0.19
C TYR A 142 1.25 21.15 -1.44
N GLY A 143 1.40 22.44 -1.60
CA GLY A 143 2.33 23.09 -2.53
C GLY A 143 2.07 22.81 -4.02
N GLY A 144 3.14 22.75 -4.80
CA GLY A 144 3.12 22.58 -6.24
C GLY A 144 3.53 23.83 -7.02
N TRP A 145 3.28 23.82 -8.32
CA TRP A 145 3.58 24.92 -9.25
C TRP A 145 2.36 25.30 -10.08
N ASP A 146 1.93 26.56 -10.05
CA ASP A 146 0.74 27.03 -10.77
C ASP A 146 1.04 27.59 -12.17
N GLY A 147 2.29 27.55 -12.58
CA GLY A 147 2.76 28.13 -13.84
C GLY A 147 3.38 29.52 -13.67
N LYS A 148 3.24 30.15 -12.50
CA LYS A 148 3.76 31.47 -12.18
C LYS A 148 4.59 31.50 -10.91
N LYS A 149 4.15 30.78 -9.87
CA LYS A 149 4.80 30.73 -8.55
C LYS A 149 4.81 29.33 -7.97
N TRP A 150 5.80 29.04 -7.14
CA TRP A 150 5.81 27.89 -6.24
C TRP A 150 4.83 28.15 -5.11
N LEU A 151 4.15 27.10 -4.68
CA LEU A 151 3.07 27.19 -3.70
C LEU A 151 3.52 26.59 -2.36
N SER A 152 2.93 27.09 -1.27
CA SER A 152 3.14 26.61 0.10
C SER A 152 1.82 26.49 0.87
N ASP A 153 0.70 26.58 0.16
CA ASP A 153 -0.63 26.45 0.68
C ASP A 153 -0.94 24.97 1.03
N VAL A 154 -1.79 24.80 2.01
CA VAL A 154 -2.30 23.48 2.44
C VAL A 154 -3.80 23.45 2.23
N TYR A 155 -4.28 22.46 1.51
CA TYR A 155 -5.70 22.24 1.33
C TYR A 155 -6.12 20.90 1.89
N ILE A 156 -7.29 20.87 2.51
CA ILE A 156 -7.96 19.66 2.92
C ILE A 156 -9.28 19.55 2.15
N LEU A 157 -9.46 18.42 1.50
CA LEU A 157 -10.73 18.05 0.87
C LEU A 157 -11.45 17.03 1.76
N ASP A 158 -12.70 17.26 2.04
CA ASP A 158 -13.62 16.24 2.51
C ASP A 158 -14.25 15.52 1.32
N THR A 159 -14.00 14.22 1.18
CA THR A 159 -14.44 13.46 -0.01
C THR A 159 -15.94 13.14 -0.03
N ILE A 160 -16.64 13.37 1.08
CA ILE A 160 -18.11 13.18 1.16
C ILE A 160 -18.83 14.46 0.78
N SER A 161 -18.46 15.59 1.40
CA SER A 161 -19.06 16.89 1.10
C SER A 161 -18.51 17.53 -0.16
N LEU A 162 -17.36 17.07 -0.68
CA LEU A 162 -16.60 17.65 -1.78
C LEU A 162 -16.18 19.11 -1.51
N GLU A 163 -15.99 19.44 -0.26
CA GLU A 163 -15.60 20.77 0.19
C GLU A 163 -14.10 20.87 0.42
N TRP A 164 -13.47 21.83 -0.25
CA TRP A 164 -12.08 22.21 -0.01
C TRP A 164 -12.01 23.28 1.06
N THR A 165 -11.06 23.13 1.96
CA THR A 165 -10.71 24.14 2.97
C THR A 165 -9.23 24.43 2.88
N GLU A 166 -8.86 25.72 2.74
CA GLU A 166 -7.49 26.14 2.90
C GLU A 166 -7.14 26.17 4.39
N LEU A 167 -6.17 25.36 4.78
CA LEU A 167 -5.79 25.21 6.18
C LEU A 167 -4.91 26.37 6.63
N SER A 168 -5.42 27.19 7.54
CA SER A 168 -4.61 28.20 8.23
C SER A 168 -3.65 27.52 9.20
N VAL A 169 -2.34 27.67 8.98
CA VAL A 169 -1.31 27.07 9.80
C VAL A 169 -0.52 28.13 10.55
N SER A 170 -0.15 27.82 11.78
CA SER A 170 0.63 28.71 12.64
C SER A 170 2.12 28.39 12.59
N GLY A 171 2.95 29.37 12.96
CA GLY A 171 4.40 29.23 13.10
C GLY A 171 5.18 29.34 11.80
N THR A 172 6.38 28.78 11.79
CA THR A 172 7.26 28.77 10.61
C THR A 172 6.77 27.73 9.63
N VAL A 173 6.49 28.14 8.40
CA VAL A 173 6.01 27.26 7.33
C VAL A 173 7.16 26.84 6.42
N PRO A 174 7.07 25.65 5.78
CA PRO A 174 8.04 25.24 4.78
C PRO A 174 8.07 26.22 3.61
N PRO A 175 9.25 26.51 3.03
CA PRO A 175 9.34 27.33 1.82
C PRO A 175 8.48 26.76 0.68
N PRO A 176 7.91 27.63 -0.19
CA PRO A 176 7.15 27.20 -1.36
C PRO A 176 7.94 26.21 -2.22
N ARG A 177 7.31 25.11 -2.63
CA ARG A 177 7.99 24.02 -3.32
C ARG A 177 7.09 23.19 -4.22
N CYS A 178 7.71 22.52 -5.19
CA CYS A 178 7.09 21.51 -6.04
C CYS A 178 8.01 20.29 -6.18
N GLY A 179 7.47 19.14 -6.60
CA GLY A 179 8.22 17.90 -6.78
C GLY A 179 8.77 17.31 -5.47
N HIS A 180 8.23 17.74 -4.33
CA HIS A 180 8.44 17.13 -3.03
C HIS A 180 7.55 15.88 -2.89
N SER A 181 7.82 15.08 -1.89
CA SER A 181 6.95 13.99 -1.47
C SER A 181 6.18 14.38 -0.22
N ALA A 182 4.97 13.82 -0.07
CA ALA A 182 4.15 13.95 1.12
C ALA A 182 3.53 12.60 1.49
N THR A 183 3.54 12.26 2.77
CA THR A 183 2.91 11.04 3.27
C THR A 183 2.39 11.24 4.68
N MET A 184 1.20 10.70 4.95
CA MET A 184 0.68 10.62 6.31
C MET A 184 1.41 9.54 7.10
N VAL A 185 1.90 9.90 8.26
CA VAL A 185 2.50 9.01 9.24
C VAL A 185 1.75 9.20 10.53
N GLU A 186 0.98 8.19 10.90
CA GLU A 186 0.05 8.27 12.04
C GLU A 186 -0.88 9.48 11.88
N LYS A 187 -0.65 10.52 12.67
CA LYS A 187 -1.49 11.73 12.75
C LYS A 187 -0.83 12.98 12.12
N ARG A 188 0.29 12.82 11.43
CA ARG A 188 1.09 13.94 10.91
C ARG A 188 1.37 13.75 9.42
N LEU A 189 1.29 14.85 8.67
CA LEU A 189 1.79 14.88 7.30
C LEU A 189 3.28 15.17 7.32
N LEU A 190 4.09 14.25 6.80
CA LEU A 190 5.51 14.49 6.54
C LEU A 190 5.70 14.93 5.09
N ILE A 191 6.51 15.98 4.89
CA ILE A 191 6.97 16.38 3.56
C ILE A 191 8.49 16.41 3.51
N PHE A 192 9.07 15.98 2.40
CA PHE A 192 10.51 15.97 2.21
C PHE A 192 10.89 16.51 0.84
N GLY A 193 11.97 17.32 0.80
CA GLY A 193 12.62 17.74 -0.43
C GLY A 193 11.79 18.67 -1.30
N GLY A 194 12.01 18.57 -2.61
CA GLY A 194 11.37 19.42 -3.59
C GLY A 194 12.23 20.60 -4.04
N ARG A 195 11.65 21.46 -4.87
CA ARG A 195 12.31 22.62 -5.46
C ARG A 195 11.44 23.86 -5.31
N GLY A 196 12.06 24.96 -4.98
CA GLY A 196 11.46 26.30 -4.92
C GLY A 196 12.09 27.32 -5.88
N GLY A 197 11.60 28.54 -5.84
CA GLY A 197 12.05 29.62 -6.73
C GLY A 197 13.44 30.13 -6.40
N GLY A 198 14.33 30.09 -7.38
CA GLY A 198 15.64 30.76 -7.30
C GLY A 198 16.66 30.18 -6.32
N GLY A 199 16.31 29.11 -5.62
CA GLY A 199 17.15 28.45 -4.63
C GLY A 199 17.60 27.04 -5.02
N PRO A 200 18.50 26.47 -4.21
CA PRO A 200 18.91 25.08 -4.39
C PRO A 200 17.72 24.10 -4.17
N ILE A 201 17.85 22.91 -4.69
CA ILE A 201 16.94 21.81 -4.38
C ILE A 201 16.98 21.55 -2.87
N MET A 202 15.82 21.26 -2.29
CA MET A 202 15.65 21.12 -0.84
C MET A 202 15.88 19.69 -0.38
N GLY A 203 16.36 19.54 0.85
CA GLY A 203 16.58 18.26 1.52
C GLY A 203 16.09 18.29 2.98
N ASP A 204 15.19 19.22 3.28
CA ASP A 204 14.60 19.38 4.60
C ASP A 204 13.36 18.48 4.77
N LEU A 205 13.13 18.08 6.01
CA LEU A 205 11.97 17.31 6.43
C LEU A 205 11.08 18.17 7.33
N TRP A 206 9.80 18.20 7.04
CA TRP A 206 8.81 18.92 7.83
C TRP A 206 7.65 18.02 8.21
N ALA A 207 7.06 18.28 9.37
CA ALA A 207 5.86 17.63 9.88
C ALA A 207 4.77 18.67 10.13
N LEU A 208 3.57 18.42 9.60
CA LEU A 208 2.35 19.17 9.91
C LEU A 208 1.53 18.35 10.90
N LYS A 209 1.18 18.96 12.03
CA LYS A 209 0.31 18.41 13.08
C LYS A 209 -1.05 19.11 13.09
N GLY A 210 -1.97 18.63 13.95
CA GLY A 210 -3.30 19.22 14.12
C GLY A 210 -4.26 18.90 12.97
N LEU A 211 -4.08 17.74 12.32
CA LEU A 211 -4.89 17.30 11.20
C LEU A 211 -6.08 16.42 11.61
N ILE A 212 -6.09 15.95 12.84
CA ILE A 212 -7.11 15.04 13.37
C ILE A 212 -7.87 15.77 14.48
N GLU A 213 -9.17 15.86 14.32
CA GLU A 213 -10.05 16.65 15.18
C GLU A 213 -10.04 16.20 16.66
N GLU A 214 -9.79 14.92 16.90
CA GLU A 214 -9.75 14.33 18.24
C GLU A 214 -8.61 14.86 19.13
N GLU A 215 -7.57 15.46 18.54
CA GLU A 215 -6.40 15.93 19.31
C GLU A 215 -6.55 17.36 19.83
N ASN A 216 -7.55 18.14 19.40
CA ASN A 216 -7.70 19.58 19.71
C ASN A 216 -6.40 20.40 19.54
N GLU A 217 -5.46 19.90 18.71
CA GLU A 217 -4.23 20.60 18.40
C GLU A 217 -4.44 21.62 17.29
N THR A 218 -3.88 22.80 17.44
CA THR A 218 -3.88 23.78 16.35
C THR A 218 -2.94 23.34 15.23
N PRO A 219 -3.36 23.41 13.95
CA PRO A 219 -2.49 23.11 12.84
C PRO A 219 -1.20 23.90 12.85
N GLY A 220 -0.08 23.20 12.70
CA GLY A 220 1.23 23.86 12.73
C GLY A 220 2.35 23.00 12.16
N TRP A 221 3.29 23.67 11.48
CA TRP A 221 4.48 23.05 10.92
C TRP A 221 5.64 22.99 11.92
N THR A 222 6.40 21.94 11.85
CA THR A 222 7.67 21.78 12.56
C THR A 222 8.71 21.21 11.62
N GLN A 223 9.86 21.87 11.50
CA GLN A 223 11.00 21.31 10.78
C GLN A 223 11.66 20.25 11.64
N LEU A 224 11.82 19.05 11.09
CA LEU A 224 12.44 17.94 11.78
C LEU A 224 13.91 17.81 11.38
N ARG A 225 14.79 17.73 12.38
CA ARG A 225 16.20 17.40 12.21
C ARG A 225 16.46 16.07 12.89
N LEU A 226 16.39 15.01 12.11
CA LEU A 226 16.52 13.66 12.62
C LEU A 226 17.96 13.17 12.52
N PRO A 227 18.43 12.33 13.46
CA PRO A 227 19.74 11.74 13.42
C PRO A 227 19.90 10.72 12.28
N GLY A 228 21.13 10.28 12.05
CA GLY A 228 21.47 9.26 11.06
C GLY A 228 22.02 9.83 9.77
N GLN A 229 21.70 9.19 8.65
CA GLN A 229 22.18 9.55 7.32
C GLN A 229 21.00 10.07 6.45
N PRO A 230 20.68 11.35 6.52
CA PRO A 230 19.56 11.89 5.74
C PRO A 230 19.84 11.79 4.24
N PRO A 231 18.77 11.75 3.41
CA PRO A 231 18.91 11.84 1.97
C PRO A 231 19.52 13.19 1.55
N SER A 232 20.26 13.19 0.44
CA SER A 232 20.65 14.43 -0.20
C SER A 232 19.42 15.21 -0.69
N ALA A 233 19.58 16.53 -0.86
CA ALA A 233 18.54 17.39 -1.43
C ALA A 233 18.10 16.87 -2.81
N ARG A 234 16.81 16.68 -2.99
CA ARG A 234 16.24 16.07 -4.22
C ARG A 234 14.78 16.42 -4.45
N CYS A 235 14.34 16.29 -5.70
CA CYS A 235 12.95 16.37 -6.10
C CYS A 235 12.60 15.23 -7.06
N GLY A 236 11.31 14.94 -7.24
CA GLY A 236 10.83 13.86 -8.09
C GLY A 236 11.13 12.45 -7.56
N HIS A 237 11.47 12.34 -6.28
CA HIS A 237 11.62 11.07 -5.55
C HIS A 237 10.27 10.57 -5.04
N THR A 238 10.25 9.34 -4.58
CA THR A 238 9.10 8.76 -3.89
C THR A 238 9.42 8.52 -2.42
N ILE A 239 8.42 8.69 -1.55
CA ILE A 239 8.42 8.18 -0.18
C ILE A 239 7.24 7.22 -0.04
N THR A 240 7.55 5.97 0.31
CA THR A 240 6.55 4.91 0.42
C THR A 240 6.57 4.32 1.83
N SER A 241 5.41 4.30 2.46
CA SER A 241 5.25 3.68 3.77
C SER A 241 5.19 2.16 3.63
N GLY A 242 6.00 1.46 4.42
CA GLY A 242 6.02 0.01 4.48
C GLY A 242 6.42 -0.46 5.88
N GLY A 243 5.47 -1.02 6.62
CA GLY A 243 5.69 -1.43 8.02
C GLY A 243 6.17 -0.26 8.88
N HIS A 244 7.28 -0.44 9.58
CA HIS A 244 7.88 0.59 10.44
C HIS A 244 8.77 1.60 9.68
N ASN A 245 8.92 1.47 8.37
CA ASN A 245 9.83 2.26 7.57
C ASN A 245 9.10 3.13 6.57
N LEU A 246 9.64 4.33 6.36
CA LEU A 246 9.36 5.12 5.18
C LEU A 246 10.54 4.97 4.23
N LEU A 247 10.32 4.33 3.10
CA LEU A 247 11.34 4.13 2.08
C LEU A 247 11.34 5.30 1.10
N LEU A 248 12.45 6.00 1.02
CA LEU A 248 12.74 7.00 0.02
C LEU A 248 13.60 6.38 -1.09
N PHE A 249 13.19 6.58 -2.33
CA PHE A 249 13.93 6.11 -3.50
C PHE A 249 14.01 7.16 -4.60
N GLY A 250 15.16 7.23 -5.26
CA GLY A 250 15.35 7.98 -6.49
C GLY A 250 15.28 9.49 -6.35
N GLY A 251 14.79 10.15 -7.38
CA GLY A 251 14.76 11.59 -7.52
C GLY A 251 16.01 12.14 -8.20
N HIS A 252 16.03 13.46 -8.39
CA HIS A 252 17.21 14.17 -8.91
C HIS A 252 17.58 15.36 -8.01
N GLY A 253 18.86 15.65 -7.95
CA GLY A 253 19.45 16.74 -7.17
C GLY A 253 20.33 17.66 -8.03
N THR A 254 20.93 18.67 -7.47
CA THR A 254 21.86 19.66 -8.04
C THR A 254 21.67 19.97 -9.52
N GLY A 255 21.30 21.14 -9.83
CA GLY A 255 20.99 21.59 -11.19
C GLY A 255 19.57 22.13 -11.27
N GLY A 256 19.25 22.76 -12.34
CA GLY A 256 17.90 23.25 -12.56
C GLY A 256 16.99 22.15 -13.06
N TRP A 257 15.71 22.41 -12.97
CA TRP A 257 14.61 21.68 -13.55
C TRP A 257 14.81 21.33 -15.03
N LEU A 258 15.50 20.73 -15.66
CA LEU A 258 15.92 20.47 -17.02
C LEU A 258 17.40 20.84 -17.28
N SER A 259 18.18 21.06 -16.20
CA SER A 259 19.60 21.25 -16.36
C SER A 259 20.26 19.96 -16.83
N ARG A 260 21.20 20.09 -17.77
CA ARG A 260 22.04 18.98 -18.24
C ARG A 260 22.94 18.41 -17.13
N TYR A 261 22.98 19.04 -15.99
CA TYR A 261 23.81 18.71 -14.83
C TYR A 261 23.01 18.10 -13.66
N ASP A 262 21.74 17.74 -13.87
CA ASP A 262 20.95 17.07 -12.83
C ASP A 262 21.56 15.69 -12.54
N ILE A 263 21.77 15.43 -11.25
CA ILE A 263 22.22 14.14 -10.77
C ILE A 263 21.00 13.34 -10.35
N TYR A 264 20.75 12.24 -11.06
CA TYR A 264 19.68 11.30 -10.73
C TYR A 264 20.19 10.28 -9.70
N HIS A 265 19.31 9.83 -8.84
CA HIS A 265 19.61 8.93 -7.74
C HIS A 265 18.91 7.59 -7.92
N ASN A 266 19.50 6.53 -7.33
CA ASN A 266 18.91 5.20 -7.20
C ASN A 266 19.19 4.58 -5.83
N ASP A 267 19.53 5.41 -4.87
CA ASP A 267 19.76 5.00 -3.49
C ASP A 267 18.44 4.74 -2.75
N CYS A 268 18.49 3.78 -1.83
CA CYS A 268 17.41 3.45 -0.91
C CYS A 268 17.76 4.01 0.46
N ILE A 269 16.94 4.91 0.96
CA ILE A 269 17.10 5.50 2.29
C ILE A 269 15.79 5.29 3.05
N ILE A 270 15.88 4.83 4.27
CA ILE A 270 14.72 4.66 5.12
C ILE A 270 14.73 5.65 6.27
N LEU A 271 13.55 6.17 6.58
CA LEU A 271 13.27 6.74 7.88
C LEU A 271 12.66 5.63 8.74
N ASP A 272 13.46 5.13 9.67
CA ASP A 272 13.02 4.14 10.65
C ASP A 272 12.15 4.85 11.69
N ARG A 273 10.88 4.51 11.73
CA ARG A 273 9.87 5.15 12.60
C ARG A 273 10.02 4.78 14.06
N VAL A 274 10.63 3.63 14.35
CA VAL A 274 10.85 3.16 15.73
C VAL A 274 12.03 3.90 16.37
N SER A 275 13.18 3.95 15.68
CA SER A 275 14.37 4.66 16.17
C SER A 275 14.39 6.14 15.78
N VAL A 276 13.44 6.61 14.98
CA VAL A 276 13.27 8.00 14.49
C VAL A 276 14.57 8.54 13.89
N GLN A 277 15.19 7.75 13.01
CA GLN A 277 16.46 8.14 12.38
C GLN A 277 16.53 7.70 10.92
N TRP A 278 17.33 8.44 10.15
CA TRP A 278 17.63 8.11 8.79
C TRP A 278 18.70 7.03 8.70
N LYS A 279 18.45 6.00 7.90
CA LYS A 279 19.38 4.91 7.63
C LYS A 279 19.46 4.66 6.12
N ARG A 280 20.64 4.37 5.61
CA ARG A 280 20.76 3.80 4.27
C ARG A 280 20.30 2.34 4.34
N LEU A 281 19.38 1.96 3.47
CA LEU A 281 18.92 0.58 3.37
C LEU A 281 19.96 -0.24 2.61
N PRO A 282 20.58 -1.24 3.23
CA PRO A 282 21.46 -2.16 2.50
C PRO A 282 20.63 -2.93 1.46
N THR A 283 21.03 -2.83 0.22
CA THR A 283 20.42 -3.58 -0.88
C THR A 283 21.46 -4.44 -1.56
N ASN A 284 21.10 -5.67 -1.87
CA ASN A 284 21.89 -6.57 -2.67
C ASN A 284 21.37 -6.54 -4.11
N ASN A 285 22.18 -7.04 -5.02
CA ASN A 285 22.01 -7.00 -6.45
C ASN A 285 22.09 -5.58 -7.05
N GLU A 286 22.16 -5.51 -8.35
CA GLU A 286 22.22 -4.25 -9.07
C GLU A 286 20.88 -3.50 -8.94
N PRO A 287 20.88 -2.26 -8.44
CA PRO A 287 19.67 -1.48 -8.34
C PRO A 287 19.19 -1.02 -9.71
N PRO A 288 17.90 -0.62 -9.84
CA PRO A 288 17.42 0.07 -11.03
C PRO A 288 18.28 1.29 -11.37
N SER A 289 18.33 1.66 -12.66
CA SER A 289 18.99 2.89 -13.09
C SER A 289 18.50 4.10 -12.32
N PRO A 290 19.36 5.08 -12.04
CA PRO A 290 18.96 6.33 -11.39
C PRO A 290 17.80 7.00 -12.12
N ARG A 291 16.76 7.42 -11.38
CA ARG A 291 15.53 7.94 -11.97
C ARG A 291 14.74 8.85 -11.06
N ALA A 292 13.90 9.70 -11.67
CA ALA A 292 12.92 10.53 -11.00
C ALA A 292 11.53 10.36 -11.64
N TYR A 293 10.48 10.82 -10.96
CA TYR A 293 9.09 10.80 -11.46
C TYR A 293 8.57 9.39 -11.80
N HIS A 294 9.09 8.39 -11.12
CA HIS A 294 8.64 7.01 -11.10
C HIS A 294 7.54 6.84 -10.07
N SER A 295 6.86 5.70 -10.07
CA SER A 295 6.02 5.27 -8.97
C SER A 295 6.72 4.18 -8.16
N MET A 296 6.49 4.18 -6.85
CA MET A 296 6.94 3.12 -5.95
C MET A 296 5.87 2.85 -4.90
N ASN A 297 5.38 1.63 -4.85
CA ASN A 297 4.27 1.24 -4.00
C ASN A 297 4.65 0.04 -3.14
N CYS A 298 4.20 0.05 -1.89
CA CYS A 298 4.35 -1.07 -0.98
C CYS A 298 3.22 -2.09 -1.19
N ILE A 299 3.58 -3.35 -1.38
CA ILE A 299 2.67 -4.48 -1.55
C ILE A 299 3.09 -5.57 -0.55
N GLY A 300 2.42 -5.61 0.60
CA GLY A 300 2.86 -6.47 1.70
C GLY A 300 4.26 -6.11 2.18
N ALA A 301 5.19 -7.05 2.13
CA ALA A 301 6.60 -6.83 2.48
C ALA A 301 7.48 -6.37 1.31
N ARG A 302 6.92 -6.22 0.12
CA ARG A 302 7.63 -5.90 -1.14
C ARG A 302 7.35 -4.48 -1.56
N TYR A 303 8.27 -3.91 -2.34
CA TYR A 303 8.03 -2.63 -3.01
C TYR A 303 8.11 -2.84 -4.52
N LEU A 304 7.13 -2.29 -5.23
CA LEU A 304 7.05 -2.31 -6.69
C LEU A 304 7.41 -0.94 -7.23
N LEU A 305 8.44 -0.89 -8.07
CA LEU A 305 8.88 0.30 -8.79
C LEU A 305 8.52 0.18 -10.26
N PHE A 306 7.96 1.24 -10.83
CA PHE A 306 7.67 1.31 -12.27
C PHE A 306 8.00 2.68 -12.85
N GLY A 307 8.57 2.68 -14.06
CA GLY A 307 8.73 3.86 -14.87
C GLY A 307 9.76 4.87 -14.37
N GLY A 308 9.57 6.12 -14.72
CA GLY A 308 10.43 7.23 -14.39
C GLY A 308 11.27 7.73 -15.57
N PHE A 309 12.16 8.69 -15.29
CA PHE A 309 12.98 9.39 -16.25
C PHE A 309 14.36 9.69 -15.68
N ASP A 310 15.43 9.59 -16.48
CA ASP A 310 16.82 9.83 -16.07
C ASP A 310 17.45 11.10 -16.67
N GLY A 311 16.64 11.93 -17.30
CA GLY A 311 17.10 13.13 -18.03
C GLY A 311 17.29 12.86 -19.54
N LYS A 312 17.28 11.59 -19.98
CA LYS A 312 17.44 11.19 -21.37
C LYS A 312 16.34 10.25 -21.85
N SER A 313 16.04 9.24 -21.05
CA SER A 313 15.15 8.14 -21.38
C SER A 313 14.01 8.01 -20.38
N THR A 314 12.84 7.67 -20.89
CA THR A 314 11.69 7.29 -20.07
C THR A 314 11.69 5.78 -19.91
N PHE A 315 11.55 5.30 -18.68
CA PHE A 315 11.59 3.89 -18.35
C PHE A 315 10.19 3.25 -18.38
N GLY A 316 10.15 1.97 -18.75
CA GLY A 316 8.96 1.10 -18.67
C GLY A 316 9.28 -0.24 -18.01
N ASP A 317 10.41 -0.32 -17.32
CA ASP A 317 10.83 -1.48 -16.57
C ASP A 317 10.11 -1.58 -15.22
N LEU A 318 9.88 -2.81 -14.80
CA LEU A 318 9.27 -3.16 -13.53
C LEU A 318 10.32 -3.79 -12.63
N TRP A 319 10.40 -3.33 -11.40
CA TRP A 319 11.35 -3.80 -10.41
C TRP A 319 10.69 -4.09 -9.08
N TRP A 320 11.17 -5.14 -8.44
CA TRP A 320 10.82 -5.48 -7.08
C TRP A 320 11.99 -5.20 -6.14
N LEU A 321 11.69 -4.60 -4.99
CA LEU A 321 12.58 -4.58 -3.85
C LEU A 321 11.97 -5.50 -2.79
N VAL A 322 12.62 -6.63 -2.53
CA VAL A 322 12.07 -7.74 -1.74
C VAL A 322 12.92 -8.07 -0.53
N PRO A 323 12.35 -8.63 0.54
CA PRO A 323 13.11 -9.21 1.65
C PRO A 323 14.07 -10.31 1.20
N GLU A 324 15.06 -10.62 2.03
CA GLU A 324 16.10 -11.62 1.73
C GLU A 324 15.54 -13.05 1.64
N ASP A 325 14.53 -13.34 2.42
CA ASP A 325 13.83 -14.62 2.46
C ASP A 325 12.75 -14.80 1.37
N ASP A 326 12.52 -13.75 0.57
CA ASP A 326 11.51 -13.79 -0.48
C ASP A 326 11.89 -14.82 -1.58
N PRO A 327 10.94 -15.64 -2.05
CA PRO A 327 11.21 -16.63 -3.11
C PRO A 327 11.79 -16.02 -4.40
N ILE A 328 11.42 -14.79 -4.76
CA ILE A 328 11.92 -14.12 -5.96
C ILE A 328 13.42 -13.79 -5.82
N SER A 329 13.90 -13.47 -4.61
CA SER A 329 15.33 -13.17 -4.37
C SER A 329 16.23 -14.37 -4.62
N LYS A 330 15.73 -15.59 -4.42
CA LYS A 330 16.50 -16.85 -4.58
C LYS A 330 16.77 -17.21 -6.04
N ARG A 331 15.98 -16.71 -6.99
CA ARG A 331 16.22 -16.96 -8.42
C ARG A 331 17.58 -16.47 -8.90
N LEU A 332 18.01 -15.32 -8.43
CA LEU A 332 19.30 -14.73 -8.83
C LEU A 332 20.50 -15.48 -8.27
N GLN A 333 20.34 -16.20 -7.15
CA GLN A 333 21.41 -17.04 -6.59
C GLN A 333 21.63 -18.32 -7.40
N LEU A 334 20.59 -18.83 -8.06
CA LEU A 334 20.68 -20.03 -8.90
C LEU A 334 21.40 -19.75 -10.23
N THR A 335 21.27 -18.55 -10.79
CA THR A 335 21.92 -18.18 -12.04
C THR A 335 23.40 -17.83 -11.88
N SER A 336 23.84 -17.46 -10.69
CA SER A 336 25.26 -17.17 -10.38
C SER A 336 26.10 -18.41 -10.10
N ASN A 337 25.48 -19.59 -9.96
CA ASN A 337 26.15 -20.86 -9.64
C ASN A 337 26.23 -21.84 -10.81
N ILE A 338 26.02 -21.40 -12.06
CA ILE A 338 26.29 -22.24 -13.22
C ILE A 338 27.77 -22.09 -13.57
N PRO A 339 28.61 -23.13 -13.36
CA PRO A 339 29.98 -23.11 -13.88
C PRO A 339 29.93 -23.10 -15.41
N LEU A 340 30.80 -22.32 -16.03
CA LEU A 340 31.04 -22.42 -17.46
C LEU A 340 31.51 -23.86 -17.78
N GLU A 341 30.61 -24.68 -18.28
CA GLU A 341 30.99 -25.99 -18.81
C GLU A 341 31.70 -25.82 -20.15
N SER A 342 32.95 -26.24 -20.17
CA SER A 342 33.72 -26.50 -21.37
C SER A 342 33.09 -27.66 -22.13
N GLU A 343 33.13 -27.59 -23.46
CA GLU A 343 32.53 -28.52 -24.42
C GLU A 343 32.88 -30.00 -24.16
N PRO A 344 31.97 -30.95 -24.48
CA PRO A 344 32.21 -32.36 -24.20
C PRO A 344 32.95 -33.04 -25.37
N VAL A 345 33.97 -33.77 -24.98
CA VAL A 345 34.60 -34.80 -25.84
C VAL A 345 33.70 -36.03 -25.86
N VAL A 346 33.33 -36.45 -27.04
CA VAL A 346 32.57 -37.67 -27.33
C VAL A 346 33.39 -38.92 -27.03
N SER A 347 32.91 -39.83 -26.22
CA SER A 347 33.25 -41.25 -26.30
C SER A 347 32.07 -42.11 -25.85
N SER A 348 31.85 -43.11 -26.70
CA SER A 348 30.78 -44.09 -26.77
C SER A 348 30.81 -45.17 -25.70
N GLY A 349 29.61 -45.63 -25.32
CA GLY A 349 29.37 -47.06 -25.02
C GLY A 349 28.92 -47.41 -23.63
N GLY A 350 27.73 -48.04 -23.51
CA GLY A 350 27.34 -48.88 -22.38
C GLY A 350 25.88 -48.75 -21.93
N SER A 351 25.09 -49.74 -22.24
CA SER A 351 23.67 -49.93 -21.97
C SER A 351 23.31 -50.20 -20.49
N PRO A 352 22.05 -50.36 -20.15
CA PRO A 352 21.45 -49.79 -18.98
C PRO A 352 21.30 -50.77 -17.80
N GLN A 353 21.33 -50.27 -16.61
CA GLN A 353 20.79 -50.97 -15.43
C GLN A 353 19.74 -50.15 -14.73
N SER A 354 18.58 -50.74 -14.62
CA SER A 354 17.42 -50.35 -13.85
C SER A 354 17.74 -50.23 -12.36
N VAL A 355 17.45 -49.08 -11.76
CA VAL A 355 17.37 -48.94 -10.33
C VAL A 355 15.99 -48.38 -9.98
N LEU A 356 15.35 -49.14 -9.10
CA LEU A 356 14.03 -48.97 -8.53
C LEU A 356 13.88 -47.58 -7.89
N LYS A 357 12.75 -46.93 -8.18
CA LYS A 357 12.26 -45.78 -7.43
C LYS A 357 11.78 -46.26 -6.07
N GLU A 358 12.38 -45.80 -5.00
CA GLU A 358 11.77 -45.81 -3.68
C GLU A 358 10.77 -44.66 -3.57
N ASP A 359 9.55 -45.04 -3.23
CA ASP A 359 8.46 -44.13 -2.91
C ASP A 359 8.80 -43.36 -1.63
N GLN A 360 8.82 -42.02 -1.72
CA GLN A 360 8.78 -41.14 -0.56
C GLN A 360 7.33 -40.79 -0.23
N PRO A 361 6.92 -40.81 1.04
CA PRO A 361 5.52 -40.64 1.40
C PRO A 361 5.09 -39.17 1.44
N GLU A 362 3.84 -38.99 1.14
CA GLU A 362 2.99 -37.81 1.09
C GLU A 362 3.16 -36.76 2.21
N GLU A 363 4.15 -35.89 2.10
CA GLU A 363 4.14 -34.56 2.76
C GLU A 363 3.38 -33.50 1.94
N SER A 364 2.85 -33.89 0.78
CA SER A 364 2.40 -32.96 -0.26
C SER A 364 1.04 -32.31 0.02
N SER A 365 0.12 -32.94 0.76
CA SER A 365 -1.25 -32.41 0.89
C SER A 365 -1.38 -31.25 1.89
N ILE A 366 -0.62 -31.29 2.99
CA ILE A 366 -0.65 -30.23 4.01
C ILE A 366 0.07 -28.98 3.50
N ILE A 367 1.23 -29.16 2.84
CA ILE A 367 2.00 -28.07 2.23
C ILE A 367 1.19 -27.43 1.09
N GLU A 368 0.46 -28.23 0.32
CA GLU A 368 -0.39 -27.73 -0.76
C GLU A 368 -1.61 -26.97 -0.24
N LEU A 369 -2.23 -27.45 0.85
CA LEU A 369 -3.31 -26.75 1.53
C LEU A 369 -2.83 -25.42 2.14
N GLN A 370 -1.67 -25.43 2.79
CA GLN A 370 -1.03 -24.22 3.33
C GLN A 370 -0.67 -23.22 2.22
N LYS A 371 -0.22 -23.71 1.06
CA LYS A 371 0.10 -22.89 -0.12
C LYS A 371 -1.15 -22.29 -0.74
N ARG A 372 -2.24 -23.06 -0.83
CA ARG A 372 -3.56 -22.57 -1.27
C ARG A 372 -4.20 -21.57 -0.31
N LEU A 373 -3.93 -21.72 0.99
CA LEU A 373 -4.44 -20.84 2.03
C LEU A 373 -3.58 -19.56 2.21
N GLY A 374 -2.44 -19.44 1.50
CA GLY A 374 -1.53 -18.31 1.66
C GLY A 374 -0.92 -18.19 3.06
N ILE A 375 -1.00 -19.25 3.88
CA ILE A 375 -0.48 -19.27 5.25
C ILE A 375 1.00 -19.63 5.19
N SER A 376 1.84 -18.61 5.16
CA SER A 376 3.29 -18.79 5.35
C SER A 376 3.57 -18.96 6.84
N ILE A 377 4.13 -20.12 7.24
CA ILE A 377 4.45 -20.48 8.65
C ILE A 377 5.66 -19.70 9.21
N SER A 378 6.02 -18.59 8.61
CA SER A 378 7.09 -17.74 9.12
C SER A 378 6.64 -16.52 9.92
N TYR A 379 5.42 -16.54 10.45
CA TYR A 379 5.03 -15.54 11.45
C TYR A 379 5.75 -15.86 12.76
N THR A 380 6.77 -15.06 13.07
CA THR A 380 7.37 -15.11 14.39
C THR A 380 6.32 -14.71 15.43
N LYS A 381 6.40 -15.32 16.62
CA LYS A 381 5.45 -15.11 17.74
C LYS A 381 5.21 -13.62 18.07
N SER A 382 6.14 -12.74 17.71
CA SER A 382 6.05 -11.30 17.86
C SER A 382 5.16 -10.57 16.83
N GLN A 383 4.98 -11.11 15.62
CA GLN A 383 4.09 -10.49 14.61
C GLN A 383 2.62 -10.82 14.86
N VAL A 384 2.33 -12.00 15.40
CA VAL A 384 0.97 -12.38 15.83
C VAL A 384 0.53 -11.49 17.00
N ASN A 385 1.43 -11.17 17.93
CA ASN A 385 1.10 -10.31 19.07
C ASN A 385 0.82 -8.85 18.67
N LEU A 386 1.43 -8.31 17.61
CA LEU A 386 1.21 -6.92 17.16
C LEU A 386 -0.13 -6.71 16.45
N VAL A 387 -0.60 -7.70 15.70
CA VAL A 387 -1.94 -7.68 15.08
C VAL A 387 -3.01 -7.85 16.18
N ASP A 388 -2.73 -8.67 17.18
CA ASP A 388 -3.59 -8.89 18.34
C ASP A 388 -3.74 -7.62 19.21
N GLU A 389 -2.69 -6.81 19.39
CA GLU A 389 -2.76 -5.60 20.23
C GLU A 389 -3.62 -4.47 19.65
N MET A 390 -3.63 -4.29 18.31
CA MET A 390 -4.47 -3.26 17.68
C MET A 390 -5.95 -3.67 17.64
N ASP A 391 -6.24 -4.94 17.39
CA ASP A 391 -7.61 -5.46 17.39
C ASP A 391 -8.20 -5.53 18.81
N ASP A 392 -7.36 -5.77 19.83
CA ASP A 392 -7.77 -5.75 21.22
C ASP A 392 -8.18 -4.37 21.71
N LYS A 393 -7.58 -3.30 21.18
CA LYS A 393 -7.94 -1.93 21.58
C LYS A 393 -9.38 -1.57 21.21
N GLU A 394 -9.83 -1.91 20.01
CA GLU A 394 -11.24 -1.68 19.61
C GLU A 394 -12.24 -2.54 20.39
N LEU A 395 -11.87 -3.79 20.66
CA LEU A 395 -12.69 -4.67 21.48
C LEU A 395 -12.78 -4.15 22.93
N LEU A 396 -11.70 -3.59 23.45
CA LEU A 396 -11.65 -2.96 24.77
C LEU A 396 -12.47 -1.68 24.84
N GLU A 397 -12.39 -0.81 23.83
CA GLU A 397 -13.21 0.39 23.74
C GLU A 397 -14.70 0.06 23.67
N LEU A 398 -15.06 -0.97 22.91
CA LEU A 398 -16.44 -1.43 22.82
C LEU A 398 -16.90 -2.05 24.15
N SER A 399 -16.06 -2.88 24.79
CA SER A 399 -16.38 -3.49 26.08
C SER A 399 -16.59 -2.45 27.19
N SER A 400 -15.80 -1.37 27.18
CA SER A 400 -15.96 -0.27 28.14
C SER A 400 -17.27 0.49 27.96
N ARG A 401 -17.78 0.61 26.73
CA ARG A 401 -19.09 1.23 26.45
C ARG A 401 -20.26 0.36 26.91
N PHE A 402 -20.13 -0.97 26.85
CA PHE A 402 -21.19 -1.89 27.30
C PHE A 402 -21.22 -2.11 28.82
N ALA A 403 -20.09 -1.95 29.47
CA ALA A 403 -20.00 -2.24 30.92
C ALA A 403 -20.55 -1.16 31.82
N GLY A 404 -20.82 0.06 31.31
CA GLY A 404 -21.16 1.18 32.16
C GLY A 404 -20.04 1.53 33.15
N GLU A 405 -20.16 2.59 33.92
CA GLU A 405 -19.13 3.14 34.84
C GLU A 405 -18.67 2.22 35.99
N SER A 406 -18.99 0.94 35.99
CA SER A 406 -18.81 0.01 37.12
C SER A 406 -17.88 -1.18 36.88
N LEU A 407 -16.99 -1.16 35.87
CA LEU A 407 -15.94 -2.18 35.81
C LEU A 407 -14.67 -1.68 36.53
N PRO A 408 -14.13 -2.47 37.47
CA PRO A 408 -12.78 -2.25 37.98
C PRO A 408 -11.82 -2.37 36.82
N THR A 409 -10.70 -1.63 36.84
CA THR A 409 -9.52 -1.76 35.99
C THR A 409 -8.98 -3.19 36.08
N GLY A 410 -9.68 -4.10 35.47
CA GLY A 410 -9.37 -5.53 35.44
C GLY A 410 -8.69 -5.89 34.13
N ASP A 411 -8.01 -7.02 34.16
CA ASP A 411 -7.24 -7.65 33.11
C ASP A 411 -7.98 -7.57 31.74
N GLN A 412 -7.29 -7.16 30.69
CA GLN A 412 -7.82 -7.01 29.30
C GLN A 412 -8.59 -8.24 28.84
N ILE A 413 -8.13 -9.42 29.23
CA ILE A 413 -8.73 -10.72 28.89
C ILE A 413 -10.16 -10.81 29.46
N THR A 414 -10.40 -10.29 30.64
CA THR A 414 -11.72 -10.35 31.31
C THR A 414 -12.76 -9.47 30.59
N CYS A 415 -12.32 -8.31 30.07
CA CYS A 415 -13.19 -7.41 29.32
C CYS A 415 -13.63 -7.98 27.96
N ILE A 416 -12.70 -8.59 27.23
CA ILE A 416 -13.00 -9.24 25.95
C ILE A 416 -13.91 -10.45 26.16
N GLN A 417 -13.70 -11.21 27.22
CA GLN A 417 -14.54 -12.35 27.55
C GLN A 417 -15.97 -11.90 27.91
N ALA A 418 -16.13 -10.81 28.64
CA ALA A 418 -17.44 -10.24 28.94
C ALA A 418 -18.20 -9.81 27.66
N LEU A 419 -17.48 -9.21 26.69
CA LEU A 419 -18.05 -8.84 25.40
C LEU A 419 -18.49 -10.06 24.58
N ARG A 420 -17.68 -11.13 24.56
CA ARG A 420 -18.02 -12.39 23.93
C ARG A 420 -19.26 -13.04 24.56
N ASP A 421 -19.36 -13.00 25.87
CA ASP A 421 -20.53 -13.50 26.60
C ASP A 421 -21.78 -12.66 26.33
N HIS A 422 -21.62 -11.35 26.11
CA HIS A 422 -22.70 -10.49 25.66
C HIS A 422 -23.22 -10.92 24.28
N TRP A 423 -22.36 -11.04 23.29
CA TRP A 423 -22.78 -11.47 21.94
C TRP A 423 -23.33 -12.90 21.91
N LYS A 424 -22.82 -13.79 22.77
CA LYS A 424 -23.34 -15.16 22.91
C LYS A 424 -24.81 -15.17 23.34
N LYS A 425 -25.19 -14.24 24.23
CA LYS A 425 -26.56 -14.13 24.79
C LYS A 425 -27.49 -13.24 23.97
N SER A 426 -26.95 -12.35 23.16
CA SER A 426 -27.71 -11.36 22.41
C SER A 426 -28.54 -11.99 21.28
N PRO A 427 -29.84 -11.64 21.11
CA PRO A 427 -30.57 -11.94 19.89
C PRO A 427 -30.05 -11.12 18.70
N ALA A 428 -30.21 -11.64 17.47
CA ALA A 428 -29.70 -10.97 16.28
C ALA A 428 -30.27 -9.54 16.07
N SER A 429 -31.49 -9.31 16.54
CA SER A 429 -32.17 -8.02 16.47
C SER A 429 -31.64 -6.95 17.43
N SER A 430 -30.80 -7.32 18.39
CA SER A 430 -30.23 -6.38 19.38
C SER A 430 -28.82 -5.92 19.05
N VAL A 431 -28.17 -6.53 18.05
CA VAL A 431 -26.81 -6.12 17.62
C VAL A 431 -26.90 -4.80 16.86
N GLN A 432 -26.19 -3.79 17.34
CA GLN A 432 -26.17 -2.48 16.72
C GLN A 432 -25.14 -2.42 15.58
N LEU A 433 -25.35 -1.50 14.64
CA LEU A 433 -24.47 -1.34 13.47
C LEU A 433 -23.00 -1.09 13.87
N GLN A 434 -22.78 -0.32 14.94
CA GLN A 434 -21.45 -0.04 15.50
C GLN A 434 -20.74 -1.26 16.08
N GLU A 435 -21.45 -2.33 16.42
CA GLU A 435 -20.91 -3.59 16.93
C GLU A 435 -20.52 -4.57 15.81
N LEU A 436 -21.03 -4.34 14.61
CA LEU A 436 -20.89 -5.29 13.50
C LEU A 436 -19.44 -5.47 13.08
N GLY A 437 -18.68 -4.40 12.99
CA GLY A 437 -17.25 -4.44 12.66
C GLY A 437 -16.42 -5.21 13.69
N PRO A 438 -16.47 -4.84 14.98
CA PRO A 438 -15.79 -5.57 16.06
C PRO A 438 -16.22 -7.04 16.18
N LEU A 439 -17.51 -7.35 16.08
CA LEU A 439 -18.03 -8.72 16.10
C LEU A 439 -17.44 -9.56 14.95
N PHE A 440 -17.37 -8.98 13.75
CA PHE A 440 -16.81 -9.66 12.58
C PHE A 440 -15.31 -9.92 12.72
N ARG A 441 -14.55 -8.96 13.26
CA ARG A 441 -13.11 -9.13 13.51
C ARG A 441 -12.83 -10.18 14.58
N ASP A 442 -13.56 -10.19 15.68
CA ASP A 442 -13.40 -11.24 16.70
C ASP A 442 -13.79 -12.63 16.15
N TYR A 443 -14.81 -12.70 15.29
CA TYR A 443 -15.17 -13.92 14.56
C TYR A 443 -14.01 -14.42 13.68
N GLN A 444 -13.40 -13.55 12.87
CA GLN A 444 -12.25 -13.92 12.05
C GLN A 444 -11.06 -14.38 12.90
N ARG A 445 -10.78 -13.71 14.01
CA ARG A 445 -9.73 -14.07 14.96
C ARG A 445 -9.95 -15.46 15.57
N LEU A 446 -11.16 -15.77 15.99
CA LEU A 446 -11.50 -17.08 16.54
C LEU A 446 -11.29 -18.21 15.53
N ILE A 447 -11.62 -17.98 14.26
CA ILE A 447 -11.36 -18.96 13.19
C ILE A 447 -9.85 -19.16 13.01
N ILE A 448 -9.06 -18.10 12.93
CA ILE A 448 -7.60 -18.17 12.77
C ILE A 448 -6.98 -18.93 13.95
N HIS A 449 -7.37 -18.62 15.19
CA HIS A 449 -6.89 -19.34 16.37
C HIS A 449 -7.23 -20.83 16.31
N ARG A 450 -8.45 -21.18 15.89
CA ARG A 450 -8.87 -22.59 15.78
C ARG A 450 -8.08 -23.34 14.71
N LEU A 451 -7.84 -22.72 13.55
CA LEU A 451 -6.99 -23.28 12.50
C LEU A 451 -5.54 -23.47 12.99
N PHE A 452 -4.98 -22.48 13.69
CA PHE A 452 -3.63 -22.55 14.25
C PHE A 452 -3.47 -23.69 15.27
N PHE A 453 -4.43 -23.87 16.17
CA PHE A 453 -4.44 -24.97 17.14
C PHE A 453 -4.54 -26.34 16.48
N PHE A 454 -5.32 -26.44 15.39
CA PHE A 454 -5.47 -27.69 14.67
C PHE A 454 -4.19 -28.10 13.96
N PHE A 455 -3.52 -27.16 13.27
CA PHE A 455 -2.26 -27.41 12.56
C PHE A 455 -1.09 -27.74 13.51
N ASN A 456 -1.03 -27.12 14.67
CA ASN A 456 0.04 -27.38 15.64
C ASN A 456 -0.15 -28.68 16.44
N ARG A 457 -1.35 -29.21 16.57
CA ARG A 457 -1.59 -30.52 17.20
C ARG A 457 -1.27 -31.71 16.29
N GLY A 458 -1.32 -31.52 14.98
CA GLY A 458 -1.01 -32.56 13.99
C GLY A 458 0.45 -32.98 13.95
N SER A 459 1.38 -32.17 14.50
CA SER A 459 2.82 -32.48 14.52
C SER A 459 3.31 -33.32 15.71
N SER A 460 2.44 -33.73 16.64
CA SER A 460 2.87 -34.42 17.88
C SER A 460 2.33 -35.83 18.07
N ILE A 461 1.53 -36.40 17.17
CA ILE A 461 0.97 -37.76 17.35
C ILE A 461 1.08 -38.57 16.07
N SER A 462 1.97 -39.57 16.09
CA SER A 462 2.03 -40.88 15.38
C SER A 462 1.29 -41.04 14.05
N ASN A 463 2.08 -41.33 13.02
CA ASN A 463 1.85 -42.21 11.86
C ASN A 463 0.43 -42.73 11.62
N SER A 464 -0.49 -41.93 11.14
CA SER A 464 -1.55 -42.31 10.22
C SER A 464 -2.04 -41.07 9.47
N PRO A 465 -2.25 -41.11 8.15
CA PRO A 465 -2.77 -39.98 7.37
C PRO A 465 -4.27 -39.85 7.67
N SER A 466 -4.62 -38.99 8.59
CA SER A 466 -6.02 -38.60 8.78
C SER A 466 -6.28 -37.39 7.91
N THR A 467 -7.03 -37.56 6.84
CA THR A 467 -7.69 -36.45 6.10
C THR A 467 -8.32 -35.46 7.10
N PRO A 468 -8.16 -34.17 6.90
CA PRO A 468 -8.80 -33.19 7.78
C PRO A 468 -10.31 -33.44 7.79
N PRO A 469 -10.98 -33.35 8.93
CA PRO A 469 -12.41 -33.60 9.00
C PRO A 469 -13.13 -32.64 8.04
N ILE A 470 -14.06 -33.14 7.27
CA ILE A 470 -14.87 -32.42 6.25
C ILE A 470 -15.42 -31.08 6.78
N HIS A 471 -15.63 -30.98 8.07
CA HIS A 471 -16.03 -29.74 8.76
C HIS A 471 -14.97 -28.61 8.68
N LEU A 472 -13.69 -28.93 8.70
CA LEU A 472 -12.62 -27.92 8.68
C LEU A 472 -12.44 -27.32 7.28
N GLU A 473 -12.56 -28.13 6.23
CA GLU A 473 -12.57 -27.66 4.84
C GLU A 473 -13.75 -26.74 4.58
N GLN A 474 -14.91 -27.03 5.14
CA GLN A 474 -16.09 -26.17 5.04
C GLN A 474 -15.92 -24.85 5.81
N GLU A 475 -15.30 -24.86 6.98
CA GLU A 475 -15.01 -23.64 7.75
C GLU A 475 -13.98 -22.76 7.04
N VAL A 476 -12.94 -23.35 6.46
CA VAL A 476 -11.93 -22.65 5.64
C VAL A 476 -12.56 -22.07 4.39
N HIS A 477 -13.38 -22.83 3.68
CA HIS A 477 -14.09 -22.36 2.49
C HIS A 477 -15.03 -21.18 2.82
N ARG A 478 -15.71 -21.24 3.98
CA ARG A 478 -16.56 -20.16 4.49
C ARG A 478 -15.75 -18.91 4.84
N PHE A 479 -14.56 -19.05 5.42
CA PHE A 479 -13.67 -17.93 5.74
C PHE A 479 -13.30 -17.12 4.49
N PHE A 480 -12.99 -17.78 3.37
CA PHE A 480 -12.64 -17.10 2.11
C PHE A 480 -13.83 -16.49 1.37
N HIS A 481 -15.05 -16.94 1.65
CA HIS A 481 -16.26 -16.32 1.13
C HIS A 481 -16.86 -15.24 2.03
N LEU A 482 -16.25 -14.97 3.20
CA LEU A 482 -16.66 -13.87 4.06
C LEU A 482 -16.33 -12.53 3.39
N LYS A 483 -17.38 -11.74 3.21
CA LYS A 483 -17.25 -10.35 2.77
C LYS A 483 -16.35 -9.57 3.73
N SER A 484 -15.66 -8.55 3.25
CA SER A 484 -14.96 -7.61 4.13
C SER A 484 -15.97 -6.93 5.07
N ALA A 485 -15.51 -6.40 6.20
CA ALA A 485 -16.39 -5.72 7.16
C ALA A 485 -17.18 -4.56 6.51
N SER A 486 -16.60 -3.91 5.49
CA SER A 486 -17.25 -2.83 4.72
C SER A 486 -18.36 -3.31 3.78
N GLN A 487 -18.43 -4.60 3.48
CA GLN A 487 -19.47 -5.20 2.62
C GLN A 487 -20.60 -5.87 3.41
N LEU A 488 -20.51 -5.89 4.76
CA LEU A 488 -21.55 -6.45 5.61
C LEU A 488 -22.79 -5.55 5.61
N ARG A 489 -23.95 -6.16 5.40
CA ARG A 489 -25.26 -5.51 5.46
C ARG A 489 -26.00 -5.95 6.72
N MET A 490 -27.01 -5.18 7.11
CA MET A 490 -27.87 -5.54 8.25
C MET A 490 -28.49 -6.94 8.11
N ASP A 491 -28.77 -7.39 6.89
CA ASP A 491 -29.29 -8.73 6.60
C ASP A 491 -28.29 -9.84 6.85
N ASP A 492 -26.99 -9.55 6.93
CA ASP A 492 -25.93 -10.53 7.20
C ASP A 492 -25.76 -10.81 8.71
N ILE A 493 -26.27 -9.90 9.59
CA ILE A 493 -26.11 -9.97 11.06
C ILE A 493 -26.61 -11.30 11.63
N PRO A 494 -27.82 -11.81 11.31
CA PRO A 494 -28.31 -13.06 11.87
C PRO A 494 -27.41 -14.26 11.58
N ASN A 495 -26.87 -14.31 10.35
CA ASN A 495 -25.99 -15.38 9.92
C ASN A 495 -24.63 -15.29 10.61
N LEU A 496 -24.02 -14.08 10.65
CA LEU A 496 -22.75 -13.83 11.32
C LEU A 496 -22.82 -14.20 12.81
N LEU A 497 -23.84 -13.71 13.51
CA LEU A 497 -24.02 -13.98 14.93
C LEU A 497 -24.27 -15.46 15.23
N ASN A 498 -24.98 -16.17 14.35
CA ASN A 498 -25.23 -17.58 14.49
C ASN A 498 -23.96 -18.42 14.34
N GLU A 499 -23.14 -18.09 13.34
CA GLU A 499 -21.83 -18.74 13.13
C GLU A 499 -20.85 -18.41 14.27
N TYR A 500 -20.84 -17.15 14.74
CA TYR A 500 -20.06 -16.73 15.90
C TYR A 500 -20.40 -17.51 17.16
N LYS A 501 -21.71 -17.69 17.45
CA LYS A 501 -22.18 -18.48 18.60
C LYS A 501 -21.73 -19.94 18.53
N LYS A 502 -21.72 -20.53 17.34
CA LYS A 502 -21.21 -21.90 17.15
C LYS A 502 -19.71 -21.99 17.47
N LEU A 503 -18.91 -20.99 17.09
CA LEU A 503 -17.47 -20.96 17.37
C LEU A 503 -17.15 -20.85 18.87
N ILE A 504 -17.91 -20.05 19.62
CA ILE A 504 -17.67 -19.86 21.06
C ILE A 504 -18.24 -21.03 21.91
N SER A 505 -19.20 -21.79 21.37
CA SER A 505 -19.84 -22.89 22.10
C SER A 505 -19.12 -24.23 21.99
N ASN A 506 -18.17 -24.35 21.08
CA ASN A 506 -17.28 -25.49 20.85
C ASN A 506 -15.85 -25.19 21.31
#